data_94dd84e4775fc05922f919d8bdef6fda
#
_entry.id   94dd84e4775fc05922f919d8bdef6fda
#
_cell.length_a   1.000
_cell.length_b   1.000
_cell.length_c   1.000
_cell.angle_alpha   90.00
_cell.angle_beta   90.00
_cell.angle_gamma   90.00
#
_symmetry.space_group_name_H-M   'P 1'
#
loop_
_entity.id
_entity.type
_entity.pdbx_description
1 polymer ?
#
loop_
_entity_poly.entity_id
_entity_poly.type
_entity_poly.pdbx_seq_one_letter_code
_entity_poly.pdbx_strand_id
1 'polypeptide(L)'
;MGDYPSRSTDATAGGPGVTGRHARSAGTGVSPSSNEEPPIGGGGALQRKARFSMETGFKGLSVSAGAMVLVIIVAIAIFLISKAVPALQANTANFLTDTKWFPNDAKPNFGIAAIAFGTVLSSVIALLVAVPIALGIALFLSHYAPKRLANPLGFVIDLLAAVPSVVFGLWGRDVFSEPVKDFSVWLNHYFGWIPLFGGDGPFGRSILLGSLVLAIMVLPIVTSLSREVFQQTPGMNEEAALALGATKWEMIRTAVLPYGKPGVIAAVMLGLGRALGETIALALTLGTVFTISFNLIQTGGNSIAANIANTFGEANAIGRGALIASGLVLFAITLVVNMAARAIIYRRREFRDSAA
;
A
#
# COMPACT_ATOMS: atom_id res chain seq x y z
N MET A 1 -2.02 -66.61 -16.74
CA MET A 1 -2.31 -67.26 -15.47
C MET A 1 -2.93 -66.22 -14.60
N GLY A 2 -4.13 -66.19 -14.56
CA GLY A 2 -5.34 -66.76 -14.00
C GLY A 2 -5.87 -65.74 -13.01
N ASP A 3 -7.05 -65.44 -12.77
CA ASP A 3 -8.33 -65.89 -13.27
C ASP A 3 -9.37 -64.89 -12.79
N TYR A 4 -10.35 -64.61 -13.62
CA TYR A 4 -11.66 -64.07 -13.25
C TYR A 4 -12.48 -65.20 -12.56
N PRO A 5 -13.51 -64.89 -11.77
CA PRO A 5 -14.84 -65.07 -12.32
C PRO A 5 -15.89 -64.01 -11.93
N SER A 6 -16.65 -63.68 -12.89
CA SER A 6 -18.04 -63.43 -13.21
C SER A 6 -19.10 -64.23 -12.39
N ARG A 7 -20.26 -63.60 -12.12
CA ARG A 7 -21.65 -64.05 -12.24
C ARG A 7 -22.57 -62.95 -11.74
N SER A 8 -23.40 -62.46 -12.55
CA SER A 8 -24.64 -62.88 -13.28
C SER A 8 -25.91 -62.76 -12.44
N THR A 9 -26.80 -61.82 -12.99
CA THR A 9 -28.21 -62.03 -13.35
C THR A 9 -29.19 -62.22 -12.20
N ASP A 10 -30.32 -61.50 -12.16
CA ASP A 10 -31.59 -61.58 -12.87
C ASP A 10 -32.50 -60.43 -12.43
N ALA A 11 -33.11 -59.60 -13.25
CA ALA A 11 -34.30 -59.72 -14.11
C ALA A 11 -35.59 -60.13 -13.40
N THR A 12 -36.60 -59.25 -13.40
CA THR A 12 -37.98 -59.34 -13.80
C THR A 12 -38.76 -58.15 -13.29
N ALA A 13 -39.29 -57.28 -14.11
CA ALA A 13 -40.44 -57.28 -14.99
C ALA A 13 -41.78 -57.15 -14.24
N GLY A 14 -42.60 -56.16 -14.58
CA GLY A 14 -44.02 -56.11 -14.33
C GLY A 14 -44.64 -54.73 -14.13
N GLY A 15 -45.02 -54.00 -15.22
CA GLY A 15 -46.15 -53.09 -15.19
C GLY A 15 -47.40 -53.86 -15.54
N PRO A 16 -48.56 -53.29 -15.94
CA PRO A 16 -49.07 -51.93 -15.93
C PRO A 16 -50.54 -51.82 -15.48
N GLY A 17 -51.13 -50.64 -15.54
CA GLY A 17 -52.54 -50.51 -15.81
C GLY A 17 -53.39 -49.87 -14.70
N VAL A 18 -53.98 -48.84 -15.01
CA VAL A 18 -55.27 -48.51 -15.62
C VAL A 18 -56.31 -47.92 -14.62
N THR A 19 -56.67 -46.70 -14.88
CA THR A 19 -58.01 -46.01 -14.88
C THR A 19 -59.01 -46.24 -13.76
N GLY A 20 -59.62 -45.14 -13.32
CA GLY A 20 -61.07 -45.11 -13.08
C GLY A 20 -61.57 -44.16 -12.02
N ARG A 21 -62.09 -43.04 -12.52
CA ARG A 21 -63.42 -42.43 -12.33
C ARG A 21 -64.05 -42.35 -10.93
N HIS A 22 -64.39 -41.08 -10.64
CA HIS A 22 -65.66 -40.56 -10.07
C HIS A 22 -66.39 -41.29 -8.94
N ALA A 23 -66.64 -40.56 -7.87
CA ALA A 23 -68.01 -40.35 -7.37
C ALA A 23 -68.06 -39.22 -6.32
N ARG A 24 -69.07 -38.36 -6.50
CA ARG A 24 -69.54 -37.38 -5.51
C ARG A 24 -70.29 -38.11 -4.39
N SER A 25 -70.17 -37.64 -3.14
CA SER A 25 -71.29 -37.71 -2.20
C SER A 25 -71.16 -36.65 -1.12
N ALA A 26 -72.30 -36.14 -0.78
CA ALA A 26 -72.68 -34.98 0.01
C ALA A 26 -72.45 -35.17 1.55
N GLY A 27 -72.12 -34.10 2.18
CA GLY A 27 -72.74 -33.49 3.32
C GLY A 27 -72.75 -34.21 4.68
N THR A 28 -72.14 -33.61 5.66
CA THR A 28 -72.82 -33.27 6.93
C THR A 28 -71.88 -32.40 7.76
N GLY A 29 -72.44 -31.36 8.33
CA GLY A 29 -71.73 -30.36 9.08
C GLY A 29 -71.23 -30.88 10.46
N VAL A 30 -70.03 -30.45 10.78
CA VAL A 30 -69.58 -30.41 12.18
C VAL A 30 -68.90 -29.10 12.40
N SER A 31 -69.37 -28.37 13.42
CA SER A 31 -68.90 -27.10 13.91
C SER A 31 -67.38 -27.12 14.25
N PRO A 32 -66.63 -26.05 13.98
CA PRO A 32 -65.25 -26.00 14.41
C PRO A 32 -65.16 -25.72 15.92
N SER A 33 -64.60 -26.67 16.62
CA SER A 33 -64.11 -26.46 17.99
C SER A 33 -62.95 -25.47 17.94
N SER A 34 -63.09 -24.35 18.65
CA SER A 34 -62.05 -23.39 18.93
C SER A 34 -60.90 -24.05 19.68
N ASN A 35 -59.84 -24.43 18.94
CA ASN A 35 -58.55 -24.62 19.56
C ASN A 35 -57.85 -23.25 19.60
N GLU A 36 -57.92 -22.60 20.74
CA GLU A 36 -57.06 -21.52 21.13
C GLU A 36 -55.61 -22.04 21.17
N GLU A 37 -54.81 -21.75 20.16
CA GLU A 37 -53.36 -21.83 20.28
C GLU A 37 -52.88 -20.83 21.34
N PRO A 38 -52.00 -21.26 22.27
CA PRO A 38 -51.43 -20.32 23.26
C PRO A 38 -50.53 -19.32 22.52
N PRO A 39 -50.55 -18.04 22.92
CA PRO A 39 -49.75 -16.99 22.23
C PRO A 39 -48.26 -17.25 22.43
N ILE A 40 -47.60 -17.67 21.37
CA ILE A 40 -46.14 -17.68 21.27
C ILE A 40 -45.70 -16.22 21.08
N GLY A 41 -45.67 -15.48 22.16
CA GLY A 41 -45.34 -14.08 22.14
C GLY A 41 -44.56 -13.66 23.37
N GLY A 42 -43.25 -13.84 23.43
CA GLY A 42 -42.42 -13.32 24.51
C GLY A 42 -40.90 -13.31 24.27
N GLY A 43 -40.40 -14.21 23.39
CA GLY A 43 -38.94 -14.31 23.23
C GLY A 43 -38.31 -13.36 22.21
N GLY A 44 -39.06 -12.93 21.19
CA GLY A 44 -38.51 -12.13 20.10
C GLY A 44 -38.25 -10.66 20.42
N ALA A 45 -39.07 -10.08 21.35
CA ALA A 45 -38.92 -8.67 21.70
C ALA A 45 -37.73 -8.41 22.63
N LEU A 46 -37.44 -9.34 23.56
CA LEU A 46 -36.30 -9.21 24.47
C LEU A 46 -34.96 -9.46 23.76
N GLN A 47 -34.91 -10.42 22.83
CA GLN A 47 -33.72 -10.65 22.03
C GLN A 47 -33.45 -9.49 21.03
N ARG A 48 -34.49 -8.86 20.49
CA ARG A 48 -34.36 -7.69 19.63
C ARG A 48 -33.86 -6.44 20.37
N LYS A 49 -34.33 -6.22 21.61
CA LYS A 49 -33.85 -5.12 22.47
C LYS A 49 -32.37 -5.32 22.90
N ALA A 50 -31.98 -6.53 23.27
CA ALA A 50 -30.60 -6.81 23.67
C ALA A 50 -29.63 -6.72 22.50
N ARG A 51 -29.99 -7.20 21.28
CA ARG A 51 -29.20 -7.02 20.07
C ARG A 51 -29.07 -5.55 19.68
N PHE A 52 -30.13 -4.77 19.75
CA PHE A 52 -30.11 -3.34 19.44
C PHE A 52 -29.23 -2.56 20.42
N SER A 53 -29.20 -2.94 21.69
CA SER A 53 -28.32 -2.34 22.70
C SER A 53 -26.85 -2.65 22.49
N MET A 54 -26.49 -3.90 22.12
CA MET A 54 -25.10 -4.29 21.80
C MET A 54 -24.59 -3.60 20.54
N GLU A 55 -25.40 -3.54 19.49
CA GLU A 55 -25.05 -2.87 18.24
C GLU A 55 -24.84 -1.37 18.44
N THR A 56 -25.73 -0.73 19.20
CA THR A 56 -25.60 0.70 19.55
C THR A 56 -24.37 0.96 20.41
N GLY A 57 -24.09 0.08 21.38
CA GLY A 57 -22.88 0.14 22.22
C GLY A 57 -21.60 -0.04 21.40
N PHE A 58 -21.56 -1.02 20.50
CA PHE A 58 -20.42 -1.24 19.60
C PHE A 58 -20.21 -0.06 18.63
N LYS A 59 -21.29 0.46 18.05
CA LYS A 59 -21.21 1.65 17.19
C LYS A 59 -20.69 2.86 17.96
N GLY A 60 -21.19 3.10 19.18
CA GLY A 60 -20.70 4.16 20.05
C GLY A 60 -19.22 4.01 20.38
N LEU A 61 -18.75 2.79 20.71
CA LEU A 61 -17.36 2.50 20.98
C LEU A 61 -16.48 2.73 19.72
N SER A 62 -16.92 2.27 18.57
CA SER A 62 -16.19 2.46 17.30
C SER A 62 -16.07 3.94 16.91
N VAL A 63 -17.15 4.70 17.05
CA VAL A 63 -17.14 6.15 16.79
C VAL A 63 -16.25 6.90 17.78
N SER A 64 -16.33 6.56 19.08
CA SER A 64 -15.49 7.20 20.09
C SER A 64 -14.01 6.86 19.90
N ALA A 65 -13.67 5.63 19.53
CA ALA A 65 -12.30 5.24 19.19
C ALA A 65 -11.78 6.03 17.97
N GLY A 66 -12.60 6.15 16.92
CA GLY A 66 -12.25 6.97 15.76
C GLY A 66 -12.06 8.45 16.09
N ALA A 67 -12.96 9.02 16.90
CA ALA A 67 -12.85 10.40 17.37
C ALA A 67 -11.59 10.61 18.25
N MET A 68 -11.28 9.65 19.12
CA MET A 68 -10.07 9.70 19.96
C MET A 68 -8.79 9.73 19.14
N VAL A 69 -8.70 8.94 18.07
CA VAL A 69 -7.55 8.97 17.14
C VAL A 69 -7.39 10.36 16.52
N LEU A 70 -8.48 10.99 16.07
CA LEU A 70 -8.43 12.34 15.52
C LEU A 70 -7.96 13.37 16.57
N VAL A 71 -8.48 13.28 17.80
CA VAL A 71 -8.05 14.16 18.90
C VAL A 71 -6.56 14.01 19.18
N ILE A 72 -6.05 12.78 19.23
CA ILE A 72 -4.62 12.52 19.45
C ILE A 72 -3.77 13.12 18.32
N ILE A 73 -4.17 12.94 17.06
CA ILE A 73 -3.44 13.50 15.89
C ILE A 73 -3.40 15.03 15.97
N VAL A 74 -4.53 15.67 16.27
CA VAL A 74 -4.60 17.13 16.42
C VAL A 74 -3.75 17.61 17.60
N ALA A 75 -3.80 16.92 18.74
CA ALA A 75 -3.00 17.26 19.91
C ALA A 75 -1.49 17.16 19.63
N ILE A 76 -1.07 16.11 18.94
CA ILE A 76 0.32 15.95 18.48
C ILE A 76 0.71 17.09 17.54
N ALA A 77 -0.13 17.43 16.56
CA ALA A 77 0.15 18.52 15.63
C ALA A 77 0.32 19.87 16.34
N ILE A 78 -0.58 20.19 17.27
CA ILE A 78 -0.50 21.41 18.10
C ILE A 78 0.79 21.42 18.93
N PHE A 79 1.13 20.30 19.57
CA PHE A 79 2.36 20.16 20.34
C PHE A 79 3.60 20.36 19.47
N LEU A 80 3.68 19.74 18.29
CA LEU A 80 4.81 19.90 17.38
C LEU A 80 4.92 21.34 16.87
N ILE A 81 3.80 21.98 16.52
CA ILE A 81 3.79 23.39 16.12
C ILE A 81 4.31 24.28 17.25
N SER A 82 3.87 24.08 18.49
CA SER A 82 4.34 24.87 19.64
C SER A 82 5.84 24.74 19.87
N LYS A 83 6.46 23.62 19.53
CA LYS A 83 7.91 23.38 19.62
C LYS A 83 8.68 23.93 18.41
N ALA A 84 8.04 23.98 17.23
CA ALA A 84 8.66 24.49 16.01
C ALA A 84 8.70 26.04 15.96
N VAL A 85 7.66 26.71 16.47
CA VAL A 85 7.51 28.18 16.39
C VAL A 85 8.72 28.97 16.92
N PRO A 86 9.28 28.66 18.12
CA PRO A 86 10.44 29.41 18.62
C PRO A 86 11.67 29.30 17.70
N ALA A 87 11.90 28.13 17.10
CA ALA A 87 13.01 27.94 16.17
C ALA A 87 12.79 28.70 14.86
N LEU A 88 11.58 28.68 14.33
CA LEU A 88 11.23 29.44 13.11
C LEU A 88 11.35 30.96 13.32
N GLN A 89 10.99 31.46 14.51
CA GLN A 89 11.15 32.89 14.86
C GLN A 89 12.61 33.30 15.02
N ALA A 90 13.47 32.41 15.50
CA ALA A 90 14.90 32.66 15.65
C ALA A 90 15.67 32.54 14.31
N ASN A 91 15.08 31.93 13.29
CA ASN A 91 15.71 31.70 12.00
C ASN A 91 15.91 33.01 11.24
N THR A 92 17.11 33.24 10.72
CA THR A 92 17.45 34.44 9.93
C THR A 92 17.16 34.30 8.44
N ALA A 93 16.94 33.04 7.97
CA ALA A 93 16.67 32.74 6.57
C ALA A 93 15.19 32.32 6.33
N ASN A 94 14.80 32.26 5.06
CA ASN A 94 13.50 31.70 4.71
C ASN A 94 13.51 30.18 4.84
N PHE A 95 12.74 29.64 5.80
CA PHE A 95 12.70 28.23 6.11
C PHE A 95 12.32 27.34 4.91
N LEU A 96 11.44 27.81 4.01
CA LEU A 96 10.94 26.98 2.90
C LEU A 96 11.87 26.95 1.69
N THR A 97 12.64 28.03 1.46
CA THR A 97 13.40 28.20 0.21
C THR A 97 14.91 28.10 0.37
N ASP A 98 15.44 28.30 1.58
CA ASP A 98 16.88 28.19 1.82
C ASP A 98 17.32 26.72 1.80
N THR A 99 18.56 26.50 1.38
CA THR A 99 19.19 25.18 1.32
C THR A 99 20.16 24.92 2.45
N LYS A 100 20.60 25.97 3.17
CA LYS A 100 21.56 25.85 4.28
C LYS A 100 20.92 25.19 5.50
N TRP A 101 21.72 24.49 6.30
CA TRP A 101 21.25 23.84 7.51
C TRP A 101 22.22 24.04 8.68
N PHE A 102 22.13 25.20 9.34
CA PHE A 102 22.93 25.60 10.51
C PHE A 102 22.02 26.08 11.66
N PRO A 103 21.15 25.20 12.21
CA PRO A 103 20.21 25.61 13.26
C PRO A 103 20.86 25.77 14.64
N ASN A 104 22.07 25.21 14.84
CA ASN A 104 22.77 25.25 16.12
C ASN A 104 23.69 26.47 16.29
N ASP A 105 23.84 27.27 15.26
CA ASP A 105 24.72 28.46 15.29
C ASP A 105 24.15 29.57 16.16
N ALA A 106 25.03 30.49 16.58
CA ALA A 106 24.65 31.69 17.35
C ALA A 106 23.62 32.57 16.61
N LYS A 107 23.65 32.58 15.29
CA LYS A 107 22.62 33.13 14.39
C LYS A 107 22.07 32.00 13.54
N PRO A 108 20.97 31.38 13.95
CA PRO A 108 20.42 30.24 13.24
C PRO A 108 20.10 30.60 11.79
N ASN A 109 20.56 29.77 10.85
CA ASN A 109 20.29 29.90 9.42
C ASN A 109 20.00 28.51 8.88
N PHE A 110 18.73 28.21 8.65
CA PHE A 110 18.32 26.90 8.19
C PHE A 110 17.09 26.97 7.28
N GLY A 111 17.10 26.09 6.27
CA GLY A 111 16.00 25.92 5.33
C GLY A 111 15.79 24.46 4.96
N ILE A 112 14.61 24.15 4.50
CA ILE A 112 14.19 22.79 4.22
C ILE A 112 14.32 22.40 2.74
N ALA A 113 14.56 23.35 1.84
CA ALA A 113 14.46 23.13 0.40
C ALA A 113 15.30 21.94 -0.10
N ALA A 114 16.57 21.86 0.31
CA ALA A 114 17.46 20.77 -0.13
C ALA A 114 17.02 19.39 0.39
N ILE A 115 16.67 19.28 1.68
CA ILE A 115 16.28 18.00 2.29
C ILE A 115 14.88 17.55 1.84
N ALA A 116 13.95 18.49 1.61
CA ALA A 116 12.64 18.18 1.03
C ALA A 116 12.78 17.71 -0.42
N PHE A 117 13.60 18.39 -1.22
CA PHE A 117 13.93 17.97 -2.58
C PHE A 117 14.51 16.54 -2.61
N GLY A 118 15.49 16.24 -1.78
CA GLY A 118 16.09 14.91 -1.69
C GLY A 118 15.08 13.83 -1.26
N THR A 119 14.17 14.15 -0.32
CA THR A 119 13.10 13.23 0.11
C THR A 119 12.17 12.89 -1.05
N VAL A 120 11.70 13.90 -1.77
CA VAL A 120 10.76 13.69 -2.89
C VAL A 120 11.46 12.99 -4.05
N LEU A 121 12.67 13.43 -4.42
CA LEU A 121 13.42 12.87 -5.54
C LEU A 121 13.76 11.39 -5.32
N SER A 122 14.30 11.04 -4.14
CA SER A 122 14.63 9.65 -3.84
C SER A 122 13.39 8.75 -3.83
N SER A 123 12.26 9.22 -3.29
CA SER A 123 11.01 8.46 -3.26
C SER A 123 10.41 8.27 -4.66
N VAL A 124 10.45 9.30 -5.50
CA VAL A 124 9.96 9.22 -6.89
C VAL A 124 10.78 8.22 -7.70
N ILE A 125 12.12 8.29 -7.62
CA ILE A 125 13.01 7.37 -8.33
C ILE A 125 12.80 5.94 -7.83
N ALA A 126 12.69 5.75 -6.52
CA ALA A 126 12.42 4.43 -5.93
C ALA A 126 11.13 3.83 -6.50
N LEU A 127 10.06 4.60 -6.60
CA LEU A 127 8.80 4.12 -7.16
C LEU A 127 8.86 3.89 -8.67
N LEU A 128 9.56 4.74 -9.42
CA LEU A 128 9.75 4.54 -10.87
C LEU A 128 10.44 3.20 -11.17
N VAL A 129 11.32 2.76 -10.29
CA VAL A 129 11.99 1.45 -10.41
C VAL A 129 11.12 0.33 -9.83
N ALA A 130 10.60 0.51 -8.62
CA ALA A 130 9.90 -0.55 -7.90
C ALA A 130 8.54 -0.92 -8.51
N VAL A 131 7.73 0.07 -8.93
CA VAL A 131 6.34 -0.18 -9.36
C VAL A 131 6.26 -1.05 -10.60
N PRO A 132 6.98 -0.80 -11.70
CA PRO A 132 6.91 -1.67 -12.87
C PRO A 132 7.32 -3.11 -12.56
N ILE A 133 8.39 -3.29 -11.78
CA ILE A 133 8.89 -4.60 -11.36
C ILE A 133 7.88 -5.30 -10.47
N ALA A 134 7.34 -4.61 -9.46
CA ALA A 134 6.35 -5.13 -8.54
C ALA A 134 5.07 -5.58 -9.25
N LEU A 135 4.57 -4.78 -10.19
CA LEU A 135 3.38 -5.14 -10.98
C LEU A 135 3.64 -6.33 -11.89
N GLY A 136 4.82 -6.40 -12.51
CA GLY A 136 5.24 -7.56 -13.30
C GLY A 136 5.25 -8.85 -12.48
N ILE A 137 5.87 -8.80 -11.28
CA ILE A 137 5.90 -9.94 -10.36
C ILE A 137 4.49 -10.29 -9.87
N ALA A 138 3.67 -9.30 -9.51
CA ALA A 138 2.31 -9.52 -9.06
C ALA A 138 1.44 -10.20 -10.13
N LEU A 139 1.51 -9.74 -11.39
CA LEU A 139 0.80 -10.37 -12.52
C LEU A 139 1.33 -11.78 -12.80
N PHE A 140 2.65 -11.97 -12.74
CA PHE A 140 3.23 -13.30 -12.91
C PHE A 140 2.71 -14.28 -11.86
N LEU A 141 2.73 -13.89 -10.58
CA LEU A 141 2.31 -14.75 -9.48
C LEU A 141 0.80 -15.00 -9.44
N SER A 142 -0.01 -14.04 -9.89
CA SER A 142 -1.48 -14.17 -9.87
C SER A 142 -2.02 -14.98 -11.06
N HIS A 143 -1.45 -14.82 -12.28
CA HIS A 143 -2.05 -15.35 -13.50
C HIS A 143 -1.15 -16.32 -14.30
N TYR A 144 0.18 -16.22 -14.20
CA TYR A 144 1.09 -17.05 -15.00
C TYR A 144 1.71 -18.21 -14.24
N ALA A 145 2.10 -18.00 -12.97
CA ALA A 145 2.79 -19.01 -12.20
C ALA A 145 1.86 -20.17 -11.79
N PRO A 146 2.31 -21.42 -11.90
CA PRO A 146 1.56 -22.55 -11.34
C PRO A 146 1.46 -22.40 -9.82
N LYS A 147 0.34 -22.85 -9.23
CA LYS A 147 0.05 -22.71 -7.79
C LYS A 147 1.19 -23.23 -6.89
N ARG A 148 1.93 -24.26 -7.36
CA ARG A 148 3.08 -24.84 -6.65
C ARG A 148 4.25 -23.86 -6.49
N LEU A 149 4.40 -22.90 -7.40
CA LEU A 149 5.44 -21.85 -7.35
C LEU A 149 4.88 -20.53 -6.80
N ALA A 150 3.66 -20.17 -7.15
CA ALA A 150 3.03 -18.90 -6.74
C ALA A 150 2.90 -18.78 -5.22
N ASN A 151 2.57 -19.90 -4.52
CA ASN A 151 2.38 -19.86 -3.07
C ASN A 151 3.70 -19.66 -2.29
N PRO A 152 4.77 -20.46 -2.51
CA PRO A 152 6.02 -20.23 -1.79
C PRO A 152 6.70 -18.92 -2.16
N LEU A 153 6.65 -18.50 -3.43
CA LEU A 153 7.20 -17.19 -3.83
C LEU A 153 6.42 -16.02 -3.21
N GLY A 154 5.10 -16.13 -3.16
CA GLY A 154 4.28 -15.14 -2.46
C GLY A 154 4.63 -15.04 -0.98
N PHE A 155 4.78 -16.17 -0.29
CA PHE A 155 5.22 -16.20 1.11
C PHE A 155 6.60 -15.55 1.31
N VAL A 156 7.56 -15.80 0.42
CA VAL A 156 8.89 -15.16 0.48
C VAL A 156 8.77 -13.64 0.31
N ILE A 157 7.91 -13.16 -0.62
CA ILE A 157 7.68 -11.72 -0.81
C ILE A 157 7.07 -11.09 0.45
N ASP A 158 6.08 -11.75 1.06
CA ASP A 158 5.45 -11.28 2.29
C ASP A 158 6.46 -11.24 3.45
N LEU A 159 7.36 -12.23 3.53
CA LEU A 159 8.45 -12.25 4.50
C LEU A 159 9.45 -11.12 4.27
N LEU A 160 9.81 -10.81 3.02
CA LEU A 160 10.68 -9.68 2.68
C LEU A 160 10.06 -8.34 3.07
N ALA A 161 8.74 -8.19 2.97
CA ALA A 161 8.04 -6.98 3.42
C ALA A 161 8.16 -6.74 4.93
N ALA A 162 8.37 -7.79 5.72
CA ALA A 162 8.53 -7.73 7.18
C ALA A 162 9.97 -7.45 7.64
N VAL A 163 10.96 -7.46 6.73
CA VAL A 163 12.36 -7.20 7.07
C VAL A 163 12.53 -5.76 7.59
N PRO A 164 13.22 -5.55 8.75
CA PRO A 164 13.49 -4.21 9.27
C PRO A 164 14.28 -3.34 8.30
N SER A 165 13.91 -2.06 8.16
CA SER A 165 14.57 -1.14 7.23
C SER A 165 16.05 -0.92 7.51
N VAL A 166 16.48 -1.03 8.77
CA VAL A 166 17.90 -0.92 9.16
C VAL A 166 18.76 -2.00 8.48
N VAL A 167 18.21 -3.21 8.27
CA VAL A 167 18.94 -4.30 7.60
C VAL A 167 19.21 -3.93 6.14
N PHE A 168 18.19 -3.40 5.44
CA PHE A 168 18.36 -2.91 4.08
C PHE A 168 19.34 -1.74 4.01
N GLY A 169 19.31 -0.85 5.00
CA GLY A 169 20.23 0.28 5.07
C GLY A 169 21.69 -0.15 5.27
N LEU A 170 21.96 -1.07 6.19
CA LEU A 170 23.30 -1.63 6.43
C LEU A 170 23.79 -2.40 5.20
N TRP A 171 22.97 -3.30 4.66
CA TRP A 171 23.29 -4.01 3.44
C TRP A 171 23.57 -3.06 2.26
N GLY A 172 22.73 -2.02 2.12
CA GLY A 172 22.88 -0.99 1.10
C GLY A 172 24.21 -0.25 1.21
N ARG A 173 24.60 0.13 2.44
CA ARG A 173 25.84 0.84 2.72
C ARG A 173 27.08 -0.05 2.55
N ASP A 174 27.05 -1.28 3.07
CA ASP A 174 28.27 -2.08 3.24
C ASP A 174 28.49 -3.05 2.06
N VAL A 175 27.42 -3.47 1.38
CA VAL A 175 27.50 -4.47 0.30
C VAL A 175 27.05 -3.89 -1.04
N PHE A 176 25.89 -3.21 -1.09
CA PHE A 176 25.29 -2.77 -2.35
C PHE A 176 25.91 -1.47 -2.88
N SER A 177 26.62 -0.70 -2.04
CA SER A 177 27.26 0.56 -2.45
C SER A 177 28.35 0.38 -3.50
N GLU A 178 29.18 -0.67 -3.43
CA GLU A 178 30.24 -0.90 -4.42
C GLU A 178 29.68 -1.23 -5.82
N PRO A 179 28.75 -2.19 -6.00
CA PRO A 179 28.11 -2.40 -7.31
C PRO A 179 27.41 -1.14 -7.87
N VAL A 180 26.77 -0.35 -7.01
CA VAL A 180 26.10 0.89 -7.45
C VAL A 180 27.12 1.97 -7.83
N LYS A 181 28.25 2.02 -7.15
CA LYS A 181 29.36 2.91 -7.50
C LYS A 181 29.92 2.56 -8.87
N ASP A 182 30.22 1.28 -9.14
CA ASP A 182 30.70 0.83 -10.44
C ASP A 182 29.69 1.13 -11.55
N PHE A 183 28.41 0.90 -11.29
CA PHE A 183 27.32 1.29 -12.18
C PHE A 183 27.25 2.81 -12.39
N SER A 184 27.50 3.60 -11.37
CA SER A 184 27.54 5.06 -11.47
C SER A 184 28.71 5.55 -12.31
N VAL A 185 29.89 4.92 -12.20
CA VAL A 185 31.05 5.19 -13.07
C VAL A 185 30.73 4.85 -14.52
N TRP A 186 30.08 3.71 -14.75
CA TRP A 186 29.62 3.32 -16.09
C TRP A 186 28.61 4.32 -16.66
N LEU A 187 27.60 4.73 -15.87
CA LEU A 187 26.62 5.74 -16.27
C LEU A 187 27.30 7.08 -16.61
N ASN A 188 28.23 7.51 -15.78
CA ASN A 188 28.98 8.74 -16.02
C ASN A 188 29.80 8.68 -17.31
N HIS A 189 30.47 7.55 -17.58
CA HIS A 189 31.27 7.38 -18.77
C HIS A 189 30.45 7.45 -20.07
N TYR A 190 29.29 6.78 -20.11
CA TYR A 190 28.47 6.71 -21.33
C TYR A 190 27.38 7.77 -21.42
N PHE A 191 26.86 8.25 -20.30
CA PHE A 191 25.74 9.18 -20.22
C PHE A 191 26.07 10.48 -19.45
N GLY A 192 27.37 10.76 -19.23
CA GLY A 192 27.82 11.94 -18.48
C GLY A 192 27.43 13.30 -19.09
N TRP A 193 27.01 13.31 -20.36
CA TRP A 193 26.45 14.47 -21.04
C TRP A 193 25.04 14.84 -20.50
N ILE A 194 24.36 13.92 -19.83
CA ILE A 194 23.07 14.17 -19.18
C ILE A 194 23.33 14.74 -17.80
N PRO A 195 22.72 15.86 -17.39
CA PRO A 195 22.94 16.49 -16.07
C PRO A 195 22.68 15.57 -14.88
N LEU A 196 21.86 14.49 -15.05
CA LEU A 196 21.57 13.51 -14.00
C LEU A 196 22.77 12.60 -13.69
N PHE A 197 23.67 12.40 -14.68
CA PHE A 197 24.77 11.42 -14.63
C PHE A 197 26.12 12.06 -14.90
N GLY A 198 26.17 13.40 -15.03
CA GLY A 198 27.40 14.16 -15.27
C GLY A 198 28.21 14.43 -14.00
N GLY A 199 29.38 15.08 -14.19
CA GLY A 199 30.22 15.60 -13.12
C GLY A 199 31.41 14.72 -12.75
N ASP A 200 32.43 15.35 -12.11
CA ASP A 200 33.73 14.76 -11.80
C ASP A 200 33.88 14.42 -10.31
N GLY A 201 32.76 14.31 -9.58
CA GLY A 201 32.77 14.09 -8.15
C GLY A 201 32.99 12.62 -7.73
N PRO A 202 33.25 12.39 -6.46
CA PRO A 202 33.28 11.02 -5.94
C PRO A 202 31.91 10.37 -6.06
N PHE A 203 31.90 9.10 -6.49
CA PHE A 203 30.71 8.25 -6.51
C PHE A 203 30.64 7.40 -5.24
N GLY A 204 29.43 7.15 -4.73
CA GLY A 204 29.27 6.37 -3.50
C GLY A 204 27.92 6.57 -2.86
N ARG A 205 27.86 7.15 -1.66
CA ARG A 205 26.62 7.45 -0.94
C ARG A 205 25.85 8.58 -1.64
N SER A 206 24.92 8.20 -2.51
CA SER A 206 24.27 9.06 -3.47
C SER A 206 22.75 8.90 -3.44
N ILE A 207 22.04 9.82 -4.10
CA ILE A 207 20.58 9.71 -4.28
C ILE A 207 20.24 8.42 -5.02
N LEU A 208 21.04 8.00 -6.01
CA LEU A 208 20.83 6.76 -6.74
C LEU A 208 20.88 5.54 -5.80
N LEU A 209 21.93 5.43 -4.96
CA LEU A 209 22.06 4.34 -3.99
C LEU A 209 20.87 4.29 -3.04
N GLY A 210 20.52 5.44 -2.43
CA GLY A 210 19.39 5.53 -1.52
C GLY A 210 18.06 5.16 -2.19
N SER A 211 17.84 5.62 -3.42
CA SER A 211 16.63 5.32 -4.19
C SER A 211 16.52 3.84 -4.57
N LEU A 212 17.63 3.18 -4.93
CA LEU A 212 17.63 1.75 -5.27
C LEU A 212 17.37 0.88 -4.03
N VAL A 213 18.01 1.19 -2.90
CA VAL A 213 17.73 0.51 -1.63
C VAL A 213 16.26 0.67 -1.23
N LEU A 214 15.75 1.89 -1.38
CA LEU A 214 14.33 2.20 -1.13
C LEU A 214 13.40 1.46 -2.08
N ALA A 215 13.77 1.33 -3.36
CA ALA A 215 13.02 0.56 -4.36
C ALA A 215 12.91 -0.92 -3.96
N ILE A 216 14.02 -1.55 -3.57
CA ILE A 216 14.05 -2.95 -3.09
C ILE A 216 13.14 -3.14 -1.88
N MET A 217 13.08 -2.16 -0.99
CA MET A 217 12.28 -2.19 0.23
C MET A 217 10.78 -2.00 0.00
N VAL A 218 10.42 -1.17 -1.00
CA VAL A 218 9.01 -0.90 -1.37
C VAL A 218 8.44 -2.00 -2.26
N LEU A 219 9.29 -2.64 -3.07
CA LEU A 219 8.91 -3.67 -4.04
C LEU A 219 8.05 -4.79 -3.45
N PRO A 220 8.41 -5.44 -2.31
CA PRO A 220 7.59 -6.52 -1.74
C PRO A 220 6.18 -6.04 -1.35
N ILE A 221 6.06 -4.84 -0.80
CA ILE A 221 4.78 -4.28 -0.34
C ILE A 221 3.85 -4.04 -1.53
N VAL A 222 4.36 -3.38 -2.57
CA VAL A 222 3.56 -3.11 -3.78
C VAL A 222 3.21 -4.41 -4.49
N THR A 223 4.12 -5.39 -4.53
CA THR A 223 3.89 -6.70 -5.13
C THR A 223 2.80 -7.48 -4.41
N SER A 224 2.90 -7.61 -3.08
CA SER A 224 1.94 -8.38 -2.26
C SER A 224 0.53 -7.82 -2.41
N LEU A 225 0.36 -6.53 -2.21
CA LEU A 225 -0.96 -5.87 -2.31
C LEU A 225 -1.51 -5.90 -3.74
N SER A 226 -0.66 -5.69 -4.76
CA SER A 226 -1.12 -5.74 -6.16
C SER A 226 -1.51 -7.16 -6.57
N ARG A 227 -0.79 -8.19 -6.11
CA ARG A 227 -1.13 -9.60 -6.32
C ARG A 227 -2.50 -9.92 -5.72
N GLU A 228 -2.76 -9.50 -4.49
CA GLU A 228 -4.04 -9.71 -3.82
C GLU A 228 -5.18 -9.05 -4.61
N VAL A 229 -4.99 -7.80 -5.04
CA VAL A 229 -5.96 -7.06 -5.87
C VAL A 229 -6.24 -7.78 -7.20
N PHE A 230 -5.23 -8.30 -7.88
CA PHE A 230 -5.41 -9.02 -9.14
C PHE A 230 -6.13 -10.35 -8.95
N GLN A 231 -5.91 -11.04 -7.83
CA GLN A 231 -6.62 -12.28 -7.48
C GLN A 231 -8.10 -12.07 -7.12
N GLN A 232 -8.50 -10.84 -6.77
CA GLN A 232 -9.89 -10.48 -6.49
C GLN A 232 -10.71 -10.20 -7.76
N THR A 233 -10.09 -10.24 -8.94
CA THR A 233 -10.83 -10.09 -10.21
C THR A 233 -11.86 -11.20 -10.34
N PRO A 234 -13.16 -10.89 -10.61
CA PRO A 234 -14.18 -11.91 -10.80
C PRO A 234 -13.82 -12.83 -11.96
N GLY A 235 -13.77 -14.15 -11.73
CA GLY A 235 -13.44 -15.14 -12.77
C GLY A 235 -14.35 -15.07 -14.01
N MET A 236 -15.61 -14.69 -13.82
CA MET A 236 -16.55 -14.48 -14.92
C MET A 236 -16.06 -13.43 -15.95
N ASN A 237 -15.38 -12.38 -15.50
CA ASN A 237 -14.82 -11.36 -16.41
C ASN A 237 -13.65 -11.91 -17.23
N GLU A 238 -12.82 -12.76 -16.59
CA GLU A 238 -11.69 -13.42 -17.24
C GLU A 238 -12.18 -14.46 -18.27
N GLU A 239 -13.14 -15.31 -17.87
CA GLU A 239 -13.75 -16.33 -18.72
C GLU A 239 -14.49 -15.70 -19.91
N ALA A 240 -15.20 -14.60 -19.71
CA ALA A 240 -15.88 -13.89 -20.79
C ALA A 240 -14.88 -13.35 -21.83
N ALA A 241 -13.76 -12.78 -21.40
CA ALA A 241 -12.72 -12.32 -22.32
C ALA A 241 -12.11 -13.49 -23.13
N LEU A 242 -11.82 -14.62 -22.47
CA LEU A 242 -11.30 -15.82 -23.14
C LEU A 242 -12.30 -16.46 -24.09
N ALA A 243 -13.60 -16.47 -23.74
CA ALA A 243 -14.68 -16.97 -24.61
C ALA A 243 -14.85 -16.16 -25.90
N LEU A 244 -14.49 -14.86 -25.86
CA LEU A 244 -14.42 -13.99 -27.04
C LEU A 244 -13.15 -14.18 -27.90
N GLY A 245 -12.29 -15.15 -27.53
CA GLY A 245 -11.08 -15.46 -28.28
C GLY A 245 -9.84 -14.62 -27.87
N ALA A 246 -9.93 -13.86 -26.75
CA ALA A 246 -8.78 -13.10 -26.28
C ALA A 246 -7.63 -14.03 -25.82
N THR A 247 -6.41 -13.62 -26.12
CA THR A 247 -5.21 -14.24 -25.54
C THR A 247 -5.13 -13.94 -24.04
N LYS A 248 -4.32 -14.70 -23.30
CA LYS A 248 -4.14 -14.49 -21.86
C LYS A 248 -3.67 -13.06 -21.51
N TRP A 249 -2.81 -12.48 -22.34
CA TRP A 249 -2.37 -11.10 -22.16
C TRP A 249 -3.49 -10.08 -22.42
N GLU A 250 -4.28 -10.29 -23.45
CA GLU A 250 -5.44 -9.44 -23.75
C GLU A 250 -6.50 -9.52 -22.64
N MET A 251 -6.76 -10.71 -22.10
CA MET A 251 -7.63 -10.89 -20.95
C MET A 251 -7.10 -10.09 -19.73
N ILE A 252 -5.80 -10.19 -19.41
CA ILE A 252 -5.19 -9.39 -18.33
C ILE A 252 -5.38 -7.90 -18.58
N ARG A 253 -5.14 -7.43 -19.81
CA ARG A 253 -5.23 -6.02 -20.17
C ARG A 253 -6.67 -5.50 -20.15
N THR A 254 -7.66 -6.30 -20.52
CA THR A 254 -9.05 -5.88 -20.68
C THR A 254 -9.92 -6.14 -19.45
N ALA A 255 -9.63 -7.21 -18.68
CA ALA A 255 -10.40 -7.58 -17.50
C ALA A 255 -9.65 -7.28 -16.19
N VAL A 256 -8.43 -7.82 -16.01
CA VAL A 256 -7.72 -7.79 -14.72
C VAL A 256 -7.18 -6.39 -14.39
N LEU A 257 -6.43 -5.76 -15.31
CA LEU A 257 -5.83 -4.45 -15.06
C LEU A 257 -6.87 -3.33 -14.85
N PRO A 258 -7.96 -3.23 -15.65
CA PRO A 258 -8.99 -2.21 -15.40
C PRO A 258 -9.73 -2.41 -14.09
N TYR A 259 -9.99 -3.67 -13.70
CA TYR A 259 -10.62 -4.00 -12.42
C TYR A 259 -9.67 -3.68 -11.25
N GLY A 260 -8.42 -4.11 -11.33
CA GLY A 260 -7.41 -3.94 -10.28
C GLY A 260 -6.85 -2.52 -10.12
N LYS A 261 -7.04 -1.65 -11.11
CA LYS A 261 -6.42 -0.32 -11.15
C LYS A 261 -6.58 0.52 -9.89
N PRO A 262 -7.76 0.63 -9.25
CA PRO A 262 -7.90 1.40 -8.00
C PRO A 262 -7.09 0.80 -6.85
N GLY A 263 -7.06 -0.54 -6.75
CA GLY A 263 -6.29 -1.25 -5.73
C GLY A 263 -4.79 -1.13 -5.95
N VAL A 264 -4.32 -1.24 -7.20
CA VAL A 264 -2.91 -1.00 -7.56
C VAL A 264 -2.48 0.42 -7.19
N ILE A 265 -3.30 1.44 -7.49
CA ILE A 265 -2.98 2.81 -7.09
C ILE A 265 -2.86 2.91 -5.56
N ALA A 266 -3.77 2.27 -4.82
CA ALA A 266 -3.69 2.24 -3.35
C ALA A 266 -2.41 1.54 -2.85
N ALA A 267 -1.99 0.43 -3.47
CA ALA A 267 -0.74 -0.27 -3.16
C ALA A 267 0.49 0.62 -3.41
N VAL A 268 0.54 1.31 -4.55
CA VAL A 268 1.61 2.26 -4.90
C VAL A 268 1.65 3.43 -3.92
N MET A 269 0.48 3.95 -3.50
CA MET A 269 0.41 5.05 -2.53
C MET A 269 0.88 4.62 -1.13
N LEU A 270 0.60 3.40 -0.72
CA LEU A 270 1.15 2.84 0.52
C LEU A 270 2.68 2.73 0.43
N GLY A 271 3.18 2.24 -0.70
CA GLY A 271 4.62 2.21 -0.99
C GLY A 271 5.27 3.60 -0.96
N LEU A 272 4.61 4.60 -1.55
CA LEU A 272 5.08 5.99 -1.54
C LEU A 272 5.10 6.58 -0.13
N GLY A 273 4.04 6.35 0.67
CA GLY A 273 4.00 6.80 2.06
C GLY A 273 5.15 6.23 2.88
N ARG A 274 5.49 4.95 2.68
CA ARG A 274 6.68 4.33 3.29
C ARG A 274 7.97 4.95 2.78
N ALA A 275 8.10 5.17 1.48
CA ALA A 275 9.29 5.76 0.86
C ALA A 275 9.59 7.17 1.37
N LEU A 276 8.57 8.02 1.48
CA LEU A 276 8.69 9.39 1.99
C LEU A 276 9.10 9.45 3.47
N GLY A 277 8.63 8.47 4.26
CA GLY A 277 8.91 8.40 5.70
C GLY A 277 10.15 7.56 6.07
N GLU A 278 10.87 7.01 5.09
CA GLU A 278 12.02 6.15 5.40
C GLU A 278 13.17 6.95 6.02
N THR A 279 13.62 6.46 7.15
CA THR A 279 14.55 7.17 8.01
C THR A 279 15.93 6.54 7.98
N ILE A 280 16.05 5.30 8.48
CA ILE A 280 17.36 4.70 8.76
C ILE A 280 18.07 4.22 7.51
N ALA A 281 17.34 3.63 6.57
CA ALA A 281 17.94 3.19 5.31
C ALA A 281 18.54 4.37 4.54
N LEU A 282 17.84 5.51 4.46
CA LEU A 282 18.35 6.72 3.82
C LEU A 282 19.45 7.41 4.63
N ALA A 283 19.40 7.42 5.97
CA ALA A 283 20.47 7.95 6.80
C ALA A 283 21.81 7.22 6.59
N LEU A 284 21.76 5.92 6.28
CA LEU A 284 22.94 5.10 6.03
C LEU A 284 23.44 5.20 4.58
N THR A 285 22.60 5.48 3.61
CA THR A 285 22.91 5.42 2.18
C THR A 285 23.08 6.77 1.50
N LEU A 286 22.59 7.87 2.07
CA LEU A 286 22.77 9.23 1.57
C LEU A 286 24.03 9.91 2.14
N GLY A 287 24.53 10.92 1.43
CA GLY A 287 25.79 11.60 1.74
C GLY A 287 25.72 12.75 2.74
N THR A 288 24.55 13.09 3.27
CA THR A 288 24.33 14.21 4.23
C THR A 288 24.77 15.58 3.69
N VAL A 289 24.44 15.88 2.44
CA VAL A 289 24.75 17.16 1.78
C VAL A 289 23.47 17.99 1.60
N PHE A 290 23.54 19.29 1.88
CA PHE A 290 22.40 20.21 1.84
C PHE A 290 22.42 21.08 0.57
N THR A 291 22.38 20.43 -0.61
CA THR A 291 22.33 21.09 -1.91
C THR A 291 21.19 20.55 -2.76
N ILE A 292 20.56 21.40 -3.54
CA ILE A 292 19.63 20.97 -4.58
C ILE A 292 20.45 20.59 -5.80
N SER A 293 20.54 19.32 -6.09
CA SER A 293 21.21 18.78 -7.27
C SER A 293 20.36 17.70 -7.90
N PHE A 294 20.20 17.77 -9.20
CA PHE A 294 19.59 16.69 -10.00
C PHE A 294 20.58 15.56 -10.32
N ASN A 295 21.86 15.73 -9.94
CA ASN A 295 22.83 14.67 -10.12
C ASN A 295 22.53 13.51 -9.16
N LEU A 296 22.28 12.34 -9.73
CA LEU A 296 21.84 11.15 -8.99
C LEU A 296 22.99 10.30 -8.48
N ILE A 297 24.14 10.35 -9.17
CA ILE A 297 25.26 9.41 -8.98
C ILE A 297 26.37 9.95 -8.11
N GLN A 298 26.53 11.28 -8.02
CA GLN A 298 27.52 11.89 -7.15
C GLN A 298 27.17 11.69 -5.67
N THR A 299 28.21 11.57 -4.86
CA THR A 299 28.07 11.51 -3.41
C THR A 299 27.36 12.76 -2.91
N GLY A 300 26.24 12.56 -2.22
CA GLY A 300 25.44 13.70 -1.71
C GLY A 300 24.00 13.31 -1.43
N GLY A 301 23.18 14.34 -1.35
CA GLY A 301 21.77 14.23 -1.01
C GLY A 301 21.52 14.04 0.48
N ASN A 302 20.33 14.40 0.90
CA ASN A 302 19.83 14.16 2.26
C ASN A 302 18.30 14.05 2.20
N SER A 303 17.68 13.49 3.24
CA SER A 303 16.23 13.49 3.36
C SER A 303 15.81 14.08 4.70
N ILE A 304 14.55 14.53 4.80
CA ILE A 304 14.02 15.11 6.04
C ILE A 304 14.15 14.11 7.19
N ALA A 305 13.68 12.88 6.99
CA ALA A 305 13.69 11.86 8.02
C ALA A 305 15.12 11.42 8.39
N ALA A 306 16.02 11.28 7.41
CA ALA A 306 17.43 10.97 7.64
C ALA A 306 18.15 12.10 8.39
N ASN A 307 17.88 13.35 8.04
CA ASN A 307 18.44 14.52 8.73
C ASN A 307 18.01 14.54 10.20
N ILE A 308 16.72 14.29 10.49
CA ILE A 308 16.23 14.21 11.87
C ILE A 308 16.99 13.10 12.64
N ALA A 309 17.09 11.90 12.07
CA ALA A 309 17.75 10.79 12.73
C ALA A 309 19.23 11.05 13.03
N ASN A 310 19.94 11.67 12.08
CA ASN A 310 21.39 11.90 12.21
C ASN A 310 21.74 13.06 13.16
N THR A 311 20.87 14.07 13.31
CA THR A 311 21.24 15.31 14.00
C THR A 311 20.45 15.59 15.28
N PHE A 312 19.37 14.86 15.57
CA PHE A 312 18.50 15.11 16.74
C PHE A 312 19.23 14.99 18.08
N GLY A 313 20.15 14.05 18.19
CA GLY A 313 20.91 13.80 19.43
C GLY A 313 21.87 14.94 19.79
N GLU A 314 22.42 15.62 18.79
CA GLU A 314 23.42 16.68 18.94
C GLU A 314 22.78 18.09 18.89
N ALA A 315 21.49 18.18 18.59
CA ALA A 315 20.80 19.43 18.41
C ALA A 315 20.53 20.15 19.75
N ASN A 316 20.79 21.47 19.77
CA ASN A 316 20.39 22.35 20.87
C ASN A 316 18.86 22.58 20.84
N ALA A 317 18.32 23.42 21.72
CA ALA A 317 16.88 23.68 21.82
C ALA A 317 16.29 24.23 20.51
N ILE A 318 16.99 25.15 19.82
CA ILE A 318 16.58 25.73 18.53
C ILE A 318 16.74 24.68 17.43
N GLY A 319 17.84 23.95 17.40
CA GLY A 319 18.07 22.87 16.46
C GLY A 319 16.99 21.78 16.53
N ARG A 320 16.57 21.36 17.72
CA ARG A 320 15.45 20.43 17.88
C ARG A 320 14.13 21.03 17.37
N GLY A 321 13.87 22.29 17.62
CA GLY A 321 12.71 22.99 17.07
C GLY A 321 12.74 23.04 15.54
N ALA A 322 13.91 23.28 14.92
CA ALA A 322 14.09 23.25 13.47
C ALA A 322 13.85 21.85 12.86
N LEU A 323 14.34 20.78 13.54
CA LEU A 323 14.08 19.41 13.13
C LEU A 323 12.59 19.03 13.25
N ILE A 324 11.91 19.49 14.31
CA ILE A 324 10.47 19.31 14.47
C ILE A 324 9.71 20.05 13.37
N ALA A 325 10.12 21.29 13.03
CA ALA A 325 9.55 22.04 11.92
C ALA A 325 9.71 21.29 10.59
N SER A 326 10.89 20.68 10.34
CA SER A 326 11.11 19.87 9.14
C SER A 326 10.21 18.61 9.11
N GLY A 327 9.98 17.98 10.25
CA GLY A 327 9.03 16.87 10.39
C GLY A 327 7.58 17.28 10.08
N LEU A 328 7.16 18.48 10.48
CA LEU A 328 5.84 19.03 10.11
C LEU A 328 5.70 19.23 8.60
N VAL A 329 6.76 19.68 7.93
CA VAL A 329 6.75 19.80 6.45
C VAL A 329 6.67 18.41 5.80
N LEU A 330 7.40 17.42 6.30
CA LEU A 330 7.27 16.04 5.81
C LEU A 330 5.83 15.53 5.96
N PHE A 331 5.21 15.79 7.10
CA PHE A 331 3.80 15.46 7.31
C PHE A 331 2.89 16.17 6.30
N ALA A 332 3.11 17.46 6.04
CA ALA A 332 2.34 18.21 5.04
C ALA A 332 2.55 17.64 3.62
N ILE A 333 3.80 17.31 3.24
CA ILE A 333 4.11 16.68 1.94
C ILE A 333 3.35 15.36 1.80
N THR A 334 3.44 14.49 2.81
CA THR A 334 2.76 13.18 2.77
C THR A 334 1.24 13.32 2.71
N LEU A 335 0.67 14.30 3.43
CA LEU A 335 -0.76 14.59 3.40
C LEU A 335 -1.20 15.06 2.01
N VAL A 336 -0.50 16.02 1.40
CA VAL A 336 -0.80 16.55 0.07
C VAL A 336 -0.73 15.44 -0.98
N VAL A 337 0.31 14.62 -0.94
CA VAL A 337 0.49 13.49 -1.87
C VAL A 337 -0.64 12.47 -1.71
N ASN A 338 -0.99 12.10 -0.48
CA ASN A 338 -2.09 11.17 -0.21
C ASN A 338 -3.46 11.73 -0.64
N MET A 339 -3.69 13.05 -0.44
CA MET A 339 -4.91 13.70 -0.90
C MET A 339 -4.99 13.75 -2.44
N ALA A 340 -3.89 14.09 -3.12
CA ALA A 340 -3.81 14.09 -4.57
C ALA A 340 -4.13 12.72 -5.16
N ALA A 341 -3.57 11.66 -4.58
CA ALA A 341 -3.86 10.29 -5.01
C ALA A 341 -5.32 9.89 -4.80
N ARG A 342 -5.90 10.21 -3.64
CA ARG A 342 -7.33 9.97 -3.39
C ARG A 342 -8.22 10.74 -4.37
N ALA A 343 -7.87 11.98 -4.69
CA ALA A 343 -8.62 12.79 -5.67
C ALA A 343 -8.58 12.16 -7.06
N ILE A 344 -7.44 11.59 -7.48
CA ILE A 344 -7.31 10.87 -8.77
C ILE A 344 -8.22 9.63 -8.79
N ILE A 345 -8.26 8.86 -7.68
CA ILE A 345 -9.11 7.67 -7.58
C ILE A 345 -10.59 8.05 -7.61
N TYR A 346 -10.97 9.11 -6.87
CA TYR A 346 -12.37 9.55 -6.76
C TYR A 346 -12.92 10.08 -8.07
N ARG A 347 -12.20 10.93 -8.79
CA ARG A 347 -12.60 11.43 -10.11
C ARG A 347 -12.87 10.31 -11.12
N ARG A 348 -12.20 9.17 -11.00
CA ARG A 348 -12.41 8.04 -11.93
C ARG A 348 -13.59 7.15 -11.55
N ARG A 349 -14.08 7.18 -10.31
CA ARG A 349 -15.33 6.50 -9.90
C ARG A 349 -16.56 7.17 -10.51
N GLU A 350 -16.64 8.49 -10.46
CA GLU A 350 -17.76 9.25 -11.06
C GLU A 350 -17.92 8.98 -12.55
N PHE A 351 -16.83 8.83 -13.32
CA PHE A 351 -16.88 8.49 -14.74
C PHE A 351 -17.39 7.06 -15.02
N ARG A 352 -17.30 6.14 -14.08
CA ARG A 352 -17.83 4.77 -14.25
C ARG A 352 -19.32 4.69 -13.94
N ASP A 353 -19.76 5.41 -12.93
CA ASP A 353 -21.16 5.41 -12.49
C ASP A 353 -22.06 6.26 -13.43
N SER A 354 -21.47 7.19 -14.21
CA SER A 354 -22.17 7.96 -15.24
C SER A 354 -22.20 7.28 -16.62
N ALA A 355 -21.46 6.18 -16.81
CA ALA A 355 -21.39 5.41 -18.06
C ALA A 355 -22.12 4.04 -17.96
N ALA A 356 -22.73 3.73 -16.81
CA ALA A 356 -23.58 2.56 -16.56
C ALA A 356 -25.04 2.98 -16.46
#